data_96b4e0164f9d2df54c66c55093de0e82
#
_entry.id   96b4e0164f9d2df54c66c55093de0e82
#
_cell.length_a   1.000
_cell.length_b   1.000
_cell.length_c   1.000
_cell.angle_alpha   90.00
_cell.angle_beta   90.00
_cell.angle_gamma   90.00
#
_symmetry.space_group_name_H-M   'P 1'
#
loop_
_entity.id
_entity.type
_entity.pdbx_description
1 polymer ?
#
loop_
_entity_poly.entity_id
_entity_poly.type
_entity_poly.pdbx_seq_one_letter_code
_entity_poly.pdbx_strand_id
1 'polypeptide(L)'
;YQNHIDLVGNQGCYMITLPRVIDIDGALNETGIRFYEHILNFLKQHNKQAFITLYHWDLPQHLENRGGWLSRETADAFADYVALVVQRLGDKADAYITLNEPFCSGYLGYEVGVHAPGQKSPKAGRQANHVLLLAHGLAMQKIRQYAPSVPAGIVLNIHPSYPDSAS
;
A
#
# COMPACT_ATOMS: atom_id res chain seq x y z
N TYR A 1 -12.61 -17.94 8.36
CA TYR A 1 -12.65 -17.40 6.98
C TYR A 1 -14.03 -17.55 6.34
N GLN A 2 -14.77 -18.67 6.54
CA GLN A 2 -16.08 -18.88 5.90
C GLN A 2 -17.05 -17.73 6.19
N ASN A 3 -17.22 -17.34 7.45
CA ASN A 3 -18.09 -16.22 7.84
C ASN A 3 -17.73 -14.90 7.17
N HIS A 4 -16.44 -14.68 6.86
CA HIS A 4 -15.98 -13.47 6.17
C HIS A 4 -16.36 -13.51 4.69
N ILE A 5 -16.24 -14.66 4.03
CA ILE A 5 -16.65 -14.85 2.63
C ILE A 5 -18.15 -14.60 2.43
N ASP A 6 -18.96 -15.02 3.37
CA ASP A 6 -20.41 -14.85 3.29
C ASP A 6 -20.81 -13.36 3.42
N LEU A 7 -19.97 -12.53 4.06
CA LEU A 7 -20.21 -11.10 4.28
C LEU A 7 -19.70 -10.20 3.15
N VAL A 8 -18.58 -10.55 2.46
CA VAL A 8 -17.93 -9.65 1.49
C VAL A 8 -18.49 -9.71 0.06
N GLY A 9 -19.58 -10.41 -0.20
CA GLY A 9 -20.14 -10.51 -1.55
C GLY A 9 -19.14 -11.16 -2.54
N ASN A 10 -19.04 -10.63 -3.77
CA ASN A 10 -18.18 -11.21 -4.81
C ASN A 10 -16.76 -10.61 -4.84
N GLN A 11 -16.54 -9.50 -4.16
CA GLN A 11 -15.25 -8.78 -4.15
C GLN A 11 -14.81 -8.51 -2.73
N GLY A 12 -13.51 -8.61 -2.47
CA GLY A 12 -12.89 -8.26 -1.21
C GLY A 12 -11.64 -7.40 -1.44
N CYS A 13 -11.49 -6.34 -0.66
CA CYS A 13 -10.25 -5.56 -0.60
C CYS A 13 -9.43 -6.03 0.59
N TYR A 14 -8.19 -6.45 0.34
CA TYR A 14 -7.29 -6.99 1.35
C TYR A 14 -6.02 -6.15 1.45
N MET A 15 -5.69 -5.73 2.65
CA MET A 15 -4.40 -5.12 2.94
C MET A 15 -3.33 -6.19 3.16
N ILE A 16 -2.19 -6.02 2.51
CA ILE A 16 -0.97 -6.72 2.89
C ILE A 16 -0.16 -5.77 3.76
N THR A 17 -0.03 -6.14 5.03
CA THR A 17 0.74 -5.36 5.99
C THR A 17 2.22 -5.56 5.76
N LEU A 18 2.94 -4.51 5.35
CA LEU A 18 4.36 -4.52 5.05
C LEU A 18 5.20 -5.09 6.20
N PRO A 19 5.01 -4.66 7.48
CA PRO A 19 5.76 -5.24 8.61
C PRO A 19 5.52 -6.73 8.88
N ARG A 20 4.48 -7.32 8.29
CA ARG A 20 4.25 -8.78 8.41
C ARG A 20 5.02 -9.57 7.35
N VAL A 21 5.26 -8.95 6.20
CA VAL A 21 5.84 -9.61 5.03
C VAL A 21 7.36 -9.41 4.96
N ILE A 22 7.83 -8.29 5.50
CA ILE A 22 9.25 -7.95 5.52
C ILE A 22 9.71 -7.87 6.98
N ASP A 23 10.76 -8.61 7.29
CA ASP A 23 11.42 -8.56 8.59
C ASP A 23 12.22 -7.26 8.77
N ILE A 24 12.70 -7.01 9.99
CA ILE A 24 13.42 -5.78 10.35
C ILE A 24 14.72 -5.56 9.57
N ASP A 25 15.30 -6.64 9.06
CA ASP A 25 16.52 -6.63 8.22
C ASP A 25 16.22 -6.47 6.73
N GLY A 26 14.93 -6.38 6.35
CA GLY A 26 14.49 -6.27 4.96
C GLY A 26 14.30 -7.62 4.24
N ALA A 27 14.50 -8.74 4.92
CA ALA A 27 14.28 -10.06 4.36
C ALA A 27 12.78 -10.40 4.27
N LEU A 28 12.43 -11.28 3.33
CA LEU A 28 11.06 -11.78 3.20
C LEU A 28 10.70 -12.70 4.38
N ASN A 29 9.64 -12.35 5.11
CA ASN A 29 9.05 -13.21 6.11
C ASN A 29 8.18 -14.28 5.45
N GLU A 30 8.71 -15.48 5.31
CA GLU A 30 8.01 -16.60 4.66
C GLU A 30 6.69 -16.97 5.36
N THR A 31 6.60 -16.87 6.67
CA THR A 31 5.35 -17.13 7.41
C THR A 31 4.30 -16.06 7.10
N GLY A 32 4.72 -14.80 7.02
CA GLY A 32 3.85 -13.68 6.70
C GLY A 32 3.28 -13.78 5.28
N ILE A 33 4.13 -14.05 4.28
CA ILE A 33 3.64 -14.14 2.91
C ILE A 33 2.74 -15.34 2.68
N ARG A 34 3.05 -16.51 3.27
CA ARG A 34 2.21 -17.71 3.21
C ARG A 34 0.82 -17.50 3.79
N PHE A 35 0.68 -16.66 4.81
CA PHE A 35 -0.63 -16.30 5.35
C PHE A 35 -1.50 -15.64 4.27
N TYR A 36 -0.95 -14.71 3.51
CA TYR A 36 -1.67 -14.05 2.41
C TYR A 36 -1.92 -15.00 1.23
N GLU A 37 -0.94 -15.83 0.85
CA GLU A 37 -1.13 -16.86 -0.18
C GLU A 37 -2.30 -17.78 0.16
N HIS A 38 -2.42 -18.19 1.43
CA HIS A 38 -3.53 -19.04 1.88
C HIS A 38 -4.88 -18.33 1.74
N ILE A 39 -4.97 -17.06 2.14
CA ILE A 39 -6.20 -16.26 1.98
C ILE A 39 -6.59 -16.15 0.51
N LEU A 40 -5.65 -15.81 -0.36
CA LEU A 40 -5.92 -15.61 -1.79
C LEU A 40 -6.35 -16.92 -2.47
N ASN A 41 -5.70 -18.03 -2.14
CA ASN A 41 -6.10 -19.34 -2.65
C ASN A 41 -7.50 -19.71 -2.20
N PHE A 42 -7.85 -19.44 -0.95
CA PHE A 42 -9.17 -19.67 -0.41
C PHE A 42 -10.24 -18.83 -1.11
N LEU A 43 -9.99 -17.55 -1.36
CA LEU A 43 -10.88 -16.67 -2.11
C LEU A 43 -11.09 -17.16 -3.54
N LYS A 44 -10.01 -17.53 -4.22
CA LYS A 44 -10.07 -18.08 -5.59
C LYS A 44 -10.90 -19.35 -5.66
N GLN A 45 -10.79 -20.26 -4.69
CA GLN A 45 -11.61 -21.47 -4.59
C GLN A 45 -13.11 -21.17 -4.44
N HIS A 46 -13.47 -20.01 -3.88
CA HIS A 46 -14.85 -19.59 -3.68
C HIS A 46 -15.32 -18.58 -4.75
N ASN A 47 -14.60 -18.45 -5.86
CA ASN A 47 -14.89 -17.51 -6.96
C ASN A 47 -15.04 -16.05 -6.48
N LYS A 48 -14.23 -15.63 -5.51
CA LYS A 48 -14.17 -14.26 -5.00
C LYS A 48 -12.98 -13.53 -5.59
N GLN A 49 -13.18 -12.26 -5.95
CA GLN A 49 -12.12 -11.39 -6.42
C GLN A 49 -11.35 -10.79 -5.25
N ALA A 50 -10.04 -10.67 -5.41
CA ALA A 50 -9.13 -10.11 -4.42
C ALA A 50 -8.42 -8.87 -4.96
N PHE A 51 -8.74 -7.70 -4.41
CA PHE A 51 -7.99 -6.45 -4.65
C PHE A 51 -6.98 -6.26 -3.51
N ILE A 52 -5.70 -6.21 -3.84
CA ILE A 52 -4.63 -6.18 -2.85
C ILE A 52 -4.05 -4.79 -2.71
N THR A 53 -4.18 -4.20 -1.52
CA THR A 53 -3.53 -2.94 -1.15
C THR A 53 -2.17 -3.21 -0.52
N LEU A 54 -1.11 -2.70 -1.13
CA LEU A 54 0.28 -2.97 -0.74
C LEU A 54 0.78 -2.05 0.38
N TYR A 55 0.22 -0.87 0.53
CA TYR A 55 0.50 0.04 1.65
C TYR A 55 -0.77 0.75 2.13
N HIS A 56 -1.05 0.64 3.42
CA HIS A 56 -2.18 1.31 4.07
C HIS A 56 -1.74 1.86 5.45
N TRP A 57 -0.72 2.74 5.39
CA TRP A 57 -0.21 3.59 6.47
C TRP A 57 0.68 2.91 7.51
N ASP A 58 1.03 1.66 7.32
CA ASP A 58 1.81 0.82 8.23
C ASP A 58 3.31 0.75 7.84
N LEU A 59 4.00 1.89 7.91
CA LEU A 59 5.43 1.93 7.63
C LEU A 59 6.22 1.23 8.75
N PRO A 60 7.16 0.30 8.42
CA PRO A 60 8.02 -0.31 9.41
C PRO A 60 8.85 0.72 10.18
N GLN A 61 8.96 0.53 11.49
CA GLN A 61 9.64 1.48 12.37
C GLN A 61 11.10 1.73 11.98
N HIS A 62 11.80 0.71 11.48
CA HIS A 62 13.18 0.89 11.02
C HIS A 62 13.32 1.81 9.80
N LEU A 63 12.30 1.89 8.93
CA LEU A 63 12.25 2.86 7.82
C LEU A 63 11.90 4.25 8.34
N GLU A 64 10.95 4.37 9.27
CA GLU A 64 10.63 5.65 9.90
C GLU A 64 11.84 6.22 10.64
N ASN A 65 12.61 5.41 11.36
CA ASN A 65 13.84 5.82 12.05
C ASN A 65 14.94 6.33 11.09
N ARG A 66 14.87 5.98 9.79
CA ARG A 66 15.78 6.46 8.73
C ARG A 66 15.18 7.61 7.91
N GLY A 67 14.13 8.23 8.41
CA GLY A 67 13.51 9.41 7.81
C GLY A 67 12.13 9.17 7.18
N GLY A 68 11.63 7.94 7.21
CA GLY A 68 10.29 7.61 6.75
C GLY A 68 10.02 8.08 5.31
N TRP A 69 8.86 8.62 5.07
CA TRP A 69 8.49 9.15 3.74
C TRP A 69 9.19 10.48 3.38
N LEU A 70 10.08 11.01 4.23
CA LEU A 70 10.96 12.12 3.84
C LEU A 70 12.21 11.64 3.09
N SER A 71 12.53 10.35 3.17
CA SER A 71 13.70 9.74 2.55
C SER A 71 13.33 9.01 1.25
N ARG A 72 14.12 9.23 0.19
CA ARG A 72 14.03 8.47 -1.05
C ARG A 72 14.27 6.96 -0.84
N GLU A 73 15.14 6.60 0.11
CA GLU A 73 15.38 5.19 0.48
C GLU A 73 14.08 4.43 0.80
N THR A 74 13.09 5.09 1.42
CA THR A 74 11.80 4.48 1.72
C THR A 74 11.03 4.13 0.44
N ALA A 75 11.11 4.97 -0.60
CA ALA A 75 10.48 4.66 -1.88
C ALA A 75 11.15 3.48 -2.59
N ASP A 76 12.48 3.39 -2.53
CA ASP A 76 13.23 2.28 -3.11
C ASP A 76 12.94 0.97 -2.34
N ALA A 77 12.97 0.99 -1.00
CA ALA A 77 12.61 -0.14 -0.15
C ALA A 77 11.16 -0.61 -0.37
N PHE A 78 10.23 0.32 -0.56
CA PHE A 78 8.85 -0.01 -0.90
C PHE A 78 8.75 -0.71 -2.26
N ALA A 79 9.50 -0.26 -3.27
CA ALA A 79 9.53 -0.92 -4.57
C ALA A 79 10.09 -2.35 -4.50
N ASP A 80 11.13 -2.58 -3.69
CA ASP A 80 11.69 -3.91 -3.47
C ASP A 80 10.69 -4.84 -2.74
N TYR A 81 10.01 -4.33 -1.72
CA TYR A 81 8.91 -5.05 -1.08
C TYR A 81 7.80 -5.41 -2.08
N VAL A 82 7.37 -4.48 -2.92
CA VAL A 82 6.36 -4.73 -3.95
C VAL A 82 6.83 -5.81 -4.93
N ALA A 83 8.09 -5.78 -5.34
CA ALA A 83 8.67 -6.81 -6.20
C ALA A 83 8.58 -8.20 -5.56
N LEU A 84 8.95 -8.34 -4.29
CA LEU A 84 8.86 -9.60 -3.55
C LEU A 84 7.44 -10.11 -3.44
N VAL A 85 6.50 -9.25 -3.05
CA VAL A 85 5.08 -9.61 -2.90
C VAL A 85 4.48 -10.04 -4.24
N VAL A 86 4.71 -9.27 -5.30
CA VAL A 86 4.11 -9.54 -6.62
C VAL A 86 4.71 -10.79 -7.26
N GLN A 87 6.01 -11.07 -7.06
CA GLN A 87 6.61 -12.35 -7.49
C GLN A 87 5.98 -13.56 -6.80
N ARG A 88 5.59 -13.43 -5.55
CA ARG A 88 5.02 -14.53 -4.76
C ARG A 88 3.51 -14.69 -4.97
N LEU A 89 2.77 -13.60 -5.04
CA LEU A 89 1.32 -13.62 -5.17
C LEU A 89 0.86 -13.67 -6.63
N GLY A 90 1.60 -13.01 -7.54
CA GLY A 90 1.41 -13.07 -8.98
C GLY A 90 -0.04 -12.80 -9.40
N ASP A 91 -0.60 -13.73 -10.16
CA ASP A 91 -1.95 -13.73 -10.70
C ASP A 91 -3.05 -14.21 -9.71
N LYS A 92 -2.69 -14.43 -8.44
CA LYS A 92 -3.69 -14.71 -7.40
C LYS A 92 -4.49 -13.49 -7.01
N ALA A 93 -3.96 -12.29 -7.30
CA ALA A 93 -4.67 -11.01 -7.16
C ALA A 93 -5.44 -10.68 -8.44
N ASP A 94 -6.65 -10.15 -8.32
CA ASP A 94 -7.41 -9.58 -9.43
C ASP A 94 -7.00 -8.14 -9.74
N ALA A 95 -6.48 -7.41 -8.75
CA ALA A 95 -5.85 -6.11 -8.92
C ALA A 95 -4.87 -5.79 -7.78
N TYR A 96 -3.86 -4.97 -8.06
CA TYR A 96 -2.97 -4.40 -7.07
C TYR A 96 -3.22 -2.90 -6.89
N ILE A 97 -3.27 -2.47 -5.63
CA ILE A 97 -3.33 -1.06 -5.23
C ILE A 97 -2.01 -0.74 -4.53
N THR A 98 -1.23 0.16 -5.10
CA THR A 98 0.10 0.49 -4.56
C THR A 98 0.00 1.16 -3.21
N LEU A 99 -0.76 2.26 -3.15
CA LEU A 99 -0.95 3.08 -1.95
C LEU A 99 -2.44 3.34 -1.74
N ASN A 100 -2.88 3.25 -0.49
CA ASN A 100 -4.17 3.78 -0.07
C ASN A 100 -3.99 5.21 0.40
N GLU A 101 -4.68 6.15 -0.26
CA GLU A 101 -4.83 7.54 0.16
C GLU A 101 -3.51 8.18 0.64
N PRO A 102 -2.53 8.43 -0.26
CA PRO A 102 -1.25 9.03 0.14
C PRO A 102 -1.39 10.37 0.88
N PHE A 103 -2.52 11.07 0.68
CA PHE A 103 -2.89 12.25 1.48
C PHE A 103 -2.89 11.97 2.98
N CYS A 104 -3.42 10.81 3.41
CA CYS A 104 -3.47 10.47 4.83
C CYS A 104 -2.08 10.22 5.42
N SER A 105 -1.17 9.61 4.68
CA SER A 105 0.21 9.46 5.15
C SER A 105 0.98 10.78 5.06
N GLY A 106 0.98 11.44 3.90
CA GLY A 106 1.80 12.63 3.66
C GLY A 106 1.27 13.88 4.36
N TYR A 107 0.01 14.25 4.09
CA TYR A 107 -0.56 15.47 4.65
C TYR A 107 -0.91 15.30 6.13
N LEU A 108 -1.73 14.31 6.47
CA LEU A 108 -2.18 14.14 7.86
C LEU A 108 -1.05 13.67 8.78
N GLY A 109 -0.06 12.91 8.27
CA GLY A 109 1.06 12.41 9.06
C GLY A 109 2.20 13.42 9.23
N TYR A 110 2.58 14.12 8.15
CA TYR A 110 3.80 14.95 8.15
C TYR A 110 3.53 16.47 8.13
N GLU A 111 2.33 16.93 7.68
CA GLU A 111 2.01 18.35 7.68
C GLU A 111 1.15 18.74 8.88
N VAL A 112 0.03 18.05 9.11
CA VAL A 112 -0.93 18.36 10.19
C VAL A 112 -0.56 17.63 11.48
N GLY A 113 -0.02 16.43 11.38
CA GLY A 113 0.45 15.64 12.52
C GLY A 113 -0.64 14.96 13.33
N VAL A 114 -1.82 14.71 12.72
CA VAL A 114 -2.92 13.96 13.37
C VAL A 114 -2.83 12.46 13.12
N HIS A 115 -2.05 12.03 12.12
CA HIS A 115 -1.66 10.65 11.89
C HIS A 115 -0.18 10.44 12.21
N ALA A 116 0.26 9.18 12.30
CA ALA A 116 1.67 8.85 12.40
C ALA A 116 2.45 9.35 11.17
N PRO A 117 3.67 9.84 11.32
CA PRO A 117 4.48 9.93 12.54
C PRO A 117 4.20 11.15 13.43
N GLY A 118 3.22 11.95 13.15
CA GLY A 118 2.81 13.09 13.99
C GLY A 118 3.64 14.36 13.77
N GLN A 119 4.35 14.49 12.64
CA GLN A 119 5.10 15.71 12.31
C GLN A 119 4.15 16.84 11.92
N LYS A 120 4.54 18.08 12.24
CA LYS A 120 3.77 19.30 11.96
C LYS A 120 4.60 20.27 11.14
N SER A 121 4.72 20.03 9.84
CA SER A 121 5.53 20.84 8.94
C SER A 121 5.00 20.80 7.51
N PRO A 122 4.58 21.96 6.93
CA PRO A 122 4.18 22.02 5.52
C PRO A 122 5.26 21.62 4.55
N LYS A 123 6.54 21.82 4.90
CA LYS A 123 7.67 21.36 4.09
C LYS A 123 7.78 19.83 4.12
N ALA A 124 7.64 19.23 5.32
CA ALA A 124 7.67 17.77 5.48
C ALA A 124 6.49 17.10 4.75
N GLY A 125 5.28 17.65 4.87
CA GLY A 125 4.11 17.13 4.16
C GLY A 125 4.29 17.11 2.64
N ARG A 126 4.79 18.20 2.04
CA ARG A 126 5.10 18.23 0.60
C ARG A 126 6.17 17.23 0.20
N GLN A 127 7.25 17.11 0.99
CA GLN A 127 8.31 16.13 0.76
C GLN A 127 7.78 14.71 0.85
N ALA A 128 7.01 14.39 1.87
CA ALA A 128 6.42 13.07 2.06
C ALA A 128 5.48 12.68 0.90
N ASN A 129 4.61 13.59 0.47
CA ASN A 129 3.74 13.35 -0.69
C ASN A 129 4.53 13.12 -1.97
N HIS A 130 5.62 13.86 -2.19
CA HIS A 130 6.51 13.65 -3.35
C HIS A 130 7.14 12.26 -3.32
N VAL A 131 7.66 11.82 -2.17
CA VAL A 131 8.28 10.50 -2.03
C VAL A 131 7.26 9.37 -2.15
N LEU A 132 6.05 9.54 -1.60
CA LEU A 132 4.95 8.59 -1.78
C LEU A 132 4.58 8.41 -3.26
N LEU A 133 4.46 9.49 -4.03
CA LEU A 133 4.18 9.41 -5.47
C LEU A 133 5.33 8.79 -6.26
N LEU A 134 6.58 9.05 -5.86
CA LEU A 134 7.73 8.36 -6.41
C LEU A 134 7.66 6.85 -6.13
N ALA A 135 7.34 6.47 -4.88
CA ALA A 135 7.16 5.08 -4.47
C ALA A 135 6.06 4.39 -5.29
N HIS A 136 4.92 5.08 -5.54
CA HIS A 136 3.90 4.59 -6.46
C HIS A 136 4.46 4.29 -7.85
N GLY A 137 5.18 5.23 -8.44
CA GLY A 137 5.75 5.05 -9.78
C GLY A 137 6.72 3.86 -9.86
N LEU A 138 7.61 3.72 -8.88
CA LEU A 138 8.55 2.60 -8.79
C LEU A 138 7.81 1.27 -8.57
N ALA A 139 6.81 1.24 -7.70
CA ALA A 139 5.97 0.07 -7.46
C ALA A 139 5.23 -0.37 -8.74
N MET A 140 4.67 0.57 -9.51
CA MET A 140 4.01 0.29 -10.79
C MET A 140 4.96 -0.36 -11.79
N GLN A 141 6.24 0.03 -11.82
CA GLN A 141 7.25 -0.62 -12.67
C GLN A 141 7.45 -2.08 -12.26
N LYS A 142 7.55 -2.36 -10.96
CA LYS A 142 7.68 -3.73 -10.43
C LYS A 142 6.46 -4.60 -10.72
N ILE A 143 5.26 -4.06 -10.54
CA ILE A 143 4.01 -4.79 -10.86
C ILE A 143 3.96 -5.12 -12.35
N ARG A 144 4.23 -4.17 -13.24
CA ARG A 144 4.27 -4.41 -14.68
C ARG A 144 5.33 -5.42 -15.10
N GLN A 145 6.44 -5.49 -14.38
CA GLN A 145 7.51 -6.45 -14.63
C GLN A 145 7.13 -7.88 -14.24
N TYR A 146 6.48 -8.07 -13.09
CA TYR A 146 6.27 -9.40 -12.50
C TYR A 146 4.83 -9.91 -12.60
N ALA A 147 3.85 -9.04 -12.82
CA ALA A 147 2.44 -9.39 -13.03
C ALA A 147 1.81 -8.49 -14.12
N PRO A 148 2.32 -8.53 -15.37
CA PRO A 148 1.93 -7.57 -16.42
C PRO A 148 0.45 -7.65 -16.82
N SER A 149 -0.21 -8.78 -16.59
CA SER A 149 -1.63 -8.99 -16.89
C SER A 149 -2.58 -8.54 -15.78
N VAL A 150 -2.06 -8.24 -14.58
CA VAL A 150 -2.88 -7.86 -13.43
C VAL A 150 -3.05 -6.34 -13.38
N PRO A 151 -4.29 -5.82 -13.39
CA PRO A 151 -4.54 -4.39 -13.24
C PRO A 151 -3.89 -3.83 -11.97
N ALA A 152 -3.35 -2.62 -12.05
CA ALA A 152 -2.78 -1.96 -10.89
C ALA A 152 -3.02 -0.45 -10.92
N GLY A 153 -3.11 0.16 -9.73
CA GLY A 153 -3.34 1.59 -9.59
C GLY A 153 -3.08 2.10 -8.17
N ILE A 154 -3.72 3.20 -7.86
CA ILE A 154 -3.66 3.90 -6.57
C ILE A 154 -5.08 4.25 -6.13
N VAL A 155 -5.35 4.21 -4.83
CA VAL A 155 -6.60 4.73 -4.27
C VAL A 155 -6.37 6.16 -3.79
N LEU A 156 -7.21 7.08 -4.26
CA LEU A 156 -7.15 8.49 -3.91
C LEU A 156 -8.38 8.90 -3.11
N ASN A 157 -8.16 9.72 -2.11
CA ASN A 157 -9.19 10.41 -1.37
C ASN A 157 -9.37 11.80 -2.05
N ILE A 158 -10.52 11.99 -2.67
CA ILE A 158 -10.81 13.19 -3.46
C ILE A 158 -11.98 13.93 -2.81
N HIS A 159 -11.75 15.19 -2.43
CA HIS A 159 -12.77 16.09 -1.92
C HIS A 159 -13.06 17.16 -2.98
N PRO A 160 -14.26 17.17 -3.58
CA PRO A 160 -14.63 18.26 -4.47
C PRO A 160 -14.78 19.56 -3.67
N SER A 161 -14.22 20.64 -4.21
CA SER A 161 -14.38 21.98 -3.65
C SER A 161 -15.36 22.76 -4.51
N TYR A 162 -16.34 23.35 -3.89
CA TYR A 162 -17.33 24.21 -4.53
C TYR A 162 -17.16 25.66 -4.01
N PRO A 163 -17.36 26.70 -4.83
CA PRO A 163 -17.36 28.06 -4.34
C PRO A 163 -18.50 28.27 -3.34
N ASP A 164 -18.22 29.00 -2.28
CA ASP A 164 -19.19 29.32 -1.21
C ASP A 164 -20.28 30.33 -1.68
N SER A 165 -20.01 31.06 -2.75
CA SER A 165 -20.97 31.97 -3.39
C SER A 165 -20.79 31.93 -4.91
N ALA A 166 -21.88 32.14 -5.64
CA ALA A 166 -21.85 32.48 -7.06
C ALA A 166 -21.32 33.90 -7.21
N SER A 167 -20.01 34.10 -7.42
CA SER A 167 -19.41 35.39 -7.76
C SER A 167 -19.17 35.45 -9.25
#